data_157bce88dee4967f167d7e7c7a4b4127
#
_entry.id   157bce88dee4967f167d7e7c7a4b4127
#
_cell.length_a   1.000
_cell.length_b   1.000
_cell.length_c   1.000
_cell.angle_alpha   90.00
_cell.angle_beta   90.00
_cell.angle_gamma   90.00
#
_symmetry.space_group_name_H-M   'P 1'
#
loop_
_entity.id
_entity.type
_entity.pdbx_description
1 polymer ?
#
loop_
_entity_poly.entity_id
_entity_poly.type
_entity_poly.pdbx_seq_one_letter_code
_entity_poly.pdbx_strand_id
1 'polypeptide(L)'
;MPVKDISSPARAAAGISRRGCLASVASVASSLTVGALPLVFSGQAHAGGQMEEPLIDSVRTALSSAVANQAPPVPEFNDTESRLIYLRWLGAMSDRLKKKLPEWQIRKEFLQTVWYEAKRAGLDVTLIMGLIQVESNFRKFAVSPVGARGYMQVMPFWTRAIGDGDSAKLFHMQTNLRFGCVILRHYLDRERGDQFTGLGRYNGSRGKAPYPNAVMGASRNWEFNSALG
;
A
#
# COMPACT_ATOMS: atom_id res chain seq x y z
N MET A 1 -46.22 -12.96 44.93
CA MET A 1 -47.12 -14.13 44.80
C MET A 1 -47.27 -14.46 43.34
N PRO A 2 -47.35 -15.76 42.94
CA PRO A 2 -46.38 -16.85 43.16
C PRO A 2 -45.82 -17.34 41.78
N VAL A 3 -44.60 -17.79 41.70
CA VAL A 3 -44.02 -19.14 41.69
C VAL A 3 -44.90 -20.29 41.17
N LYS A 4 -44.39 -21.00 40.16
CA LYS A 4 -44.45 -22.45 39.90
C LYS A 4 -43.56 -22.69 38.67
N ASP A 5 -42.42 -23.23 38.71
CA ASP A 5 -41.81 -24.52 39.04
C ASP A 5 -42.61 -25.74 38.56
N ILE A 6 -41.96 -26.63 37.84
CA ILE A 6 -42.03 -28.11 37.85
C ILE A 6 -41.41 -28.64 36.56
N SER A 7 -40.14 -29.07 36.59
CA SER A 7 -39.63 -30.47 36.62
C SER A 7 -39.65 -31.28 35.29
N SER A 8 -38.46 -31.71 34.98
CA SER A 8 -38.06 -32.90 34.18
C SER A 8 -38.63 -34.20 34.68
N PRO A 9 -38.72 -35.29 33.91
CA PRO A 9 -37.65 -36.28 34.00
C PRO A 9 -37.28 -37.06 32.71
N ALA A 10 -36.09 -37.36 32.55
CA ALA A 10 -35.22 -38.53 32.53
C ALA A 10 -35.71 -39.91 31.97
N ARG A 11 -34.73 -40.58 31.33
CA ARG A 11 -34.55 -42.06 31.09
C ARG A 11 -35.26 -42.63 29.85
N ALA A 12 -34.66 -43.52 29.05
CA ALA A 12 -33.76 -44.64 29.38
C ALA A 12 -33.01 -45.15 28.16
N ALA A 13 -31.96 -45.90 28.43
CA ALA A 13 -31.04 -46.61 27.59
C ALA A 13 -31.58 -47.99 27.10
N ALA A 14 -30.82 -48.60 26.22
CA ALA A 14 -30.63 -50.00 25.81
C ALA A 14 -30.87 -50.19 24.31
N GLY A 15 -30.07 -50.92 23.56
CA GLY A 15 -29.18 -52.03 23.84
C GLY A 15 -28.54 -52.53 22.55
N ILE A 16 -27.53 -53.23 22.72
CA ILE A 16 -26.59 -53.89 21.81
C ILE A 16 -27.26 -54.94 20.91
N SER A 17 -26.85 -55.08 19.61
CA SER A 17 -26.73 -56.38 18.96
C SER A 17 -25.75 -56.38 17.80
N ARG A 18 -24.75 -57.26 17.92
CA ARG A 18 -23.78 -57.66 16.87
C ARG A 18 -24.40 -58.76 16.00
N ARG A 19 -24.03 -58.80 14.73
CA ARG A 19 -23.83 -59.90 13.76
C ARG A 19 -24.11 -59.33 12.39
N GLY A 20 -23.23 -59.17 11.45
CA GLY A 20 -22.34 -60.15 10.88
C GLY A 20 -22.94 -60.67 9.58
N CYS A 21 -22.43 -60.20 8.42
CA CYS A 21 -22.36 -60.98 7.20
C CYS A 21 -21.42 -60.33 6.18
N LEU A 22 -20.48 -61.12 5.77
CA LEU A 22 -19.56 -60.92 4.64
C LEU A 22 -20.33 -60.94 3.33
N ALA A 23 -19.99 -60.10 2.35
CA ALA A 23 -19.86 -60.53 0.95
C ALA A 23 -19.40 -59.38 0.02
N SER A 24 -18.36 -59.70 -0.68
CA SER A 24 -18.07 -59.35 -2.09
C SER A 24 -17.41 -58.04 -2.44
N VAL A 25 -16.15 -58.17 -2.69
CA VAL A 25 -15.20 -57.33 -3.42
C VAL A 25 -15.73 -57.04 -4.83
N ALA A 26 -15.87 -55.77 -5.17
CA ALA A 26 -15.82 -55.31 -6.55
C ALA A 26 -14.84 -54.14 -6.61
N SER A 27 -13.64 -54.41 -7.10
CA SER A 27 -12.61 -53.42 -7.40
C SER A 27 -13.05 -52.57 -8.59
N VAL A 28 -13.44 -51.32 -8.33
CA VAL A 28 -13.48 -50.28 -9.36
C VAL A 28 -12.26 -49.43 -9.17
N ALA A 29 -11.29 -49.62 -10.04
CA ALA A 29 -10.13 -48.73 -10.16
C ALA A 29 -10.60 -47.41 -10.74
N SER A 30 -10.90 -46.46 -9.87
CA SER A 30 -11.05 -45.05 -10.25
C SER A 30 -9.67 -44.41 -10.21
N SER A 31 -9.12 -44.19 -11.38
CA SER A 31 -7.94 -43.33 -11.60
C SER A 31 -8.25 -41.92 -11.16
N LEU A 32 -7.83 -41.56 -9.96
CA LEU A 32 -7.76 -40.18 -9.48
C LEU A 32 -6.63 -39.47 -10.24
N THR A 33 -6.97 -38.77 -11.31
CA THR A 33 -6.14 -37.71 -11.87
C THR A 33 -6.10 -36.58 -10.83
N VAL A 34 -5.02 -36.58 -10.04
CA VAL A 34 -4.67 -35.43 -9.20
C VAL A 34 -4.30 -34.28 -10.13
N GLY A 35 -5.30 -33.46 -10.44
CA GLY A 35 -5.05 -32.19 -11.09
C GLY A 35 -4.20 -31.33 -10.14
N ALA A 36 -2.93 -31.17 -10.45
CA ALA A 36 -2.07 -30.21 -9.82
C ALA A 36 -2.63 -28.80 -10.10
N LEU A 37 -3.40 -28.26 -9.16
CA LEU A 37 -3.70 -26.82 -9.13
C LEU A 37 -2.37 -26.09 -9.00
N PRO A 38 -2.06 -25.13 -9.90
CA PRO A 38 -0.91 -24.28 -9.71
C PRO A 38 -1.16 -23.48 -8.43
N LEU A 39 -0.39 -23.73 -7.39
CA LEU A 39 -0.23 -22.84 -6.24
C LEU A 39 0.33 -21.53 -6.79
N VAL A 40 -0.57 -20.61 -7.12
CA VAL A 40 -0.21 -19.21 -7.35
C VAL A 40 0.26 -18.68 -5.99
N PHE A 41 1.56 -18.80 -5.74
CA PHE A 41 2.20 -18.04 -4.68
C PHE A 41 2.06 -16.56 -5.06
N SER A 42 0.95 -15.96 -4.64
CA SER A 42 0.85 -14.51 -4.54
C SER A 42 1.86 -14.09 -3.47
N GLY A 43 3.11 -13.87 -3.87
CA GLY A 43 4.11 -13.25 -3.04
C GLY A 43 3.57 -11.89 -2.62
N GLN A 44 2.99 -11.81 -1.43
CA GLN A 44 2.55 -10.54 -0.88
C GLN A 44 3.81 -9.68 -0.70
N ALA A 45 3.93 -8.61 -1.47
CA ALA A 45 4.90 -7.58 -1.23
C ALA A 45 4.57 -7.00 0.16
N HIS A 46 5.40 -7.31 1.16
CA HIS A 46 5.24 -6.75 2.49
C HIS A 46 5.57 -5.27 2.41
N ALA A 47 4.56 -4.43 2.48
CA ALA A 47 4.72 -2.99 2.55
C ALA A 47 5.33 -2.57 3.90
N GLY A 48 6.24 -1.60 3.89
CA GLY A 48 6.69 -0.90 5.09
C GLY A 48 7.86 -1.52 5.85
N GLY A 49 8.81 -2.15 5.16
CA GLY A 49 10.03 -2.68 5.77
C GLY A 49 11.22 -1.71 5.81
N GLN A 50 11.01 -0.39 5.74
CA GLN A 50 12.09 0.61 5.79
C GLN A 50 12.99 0.38 7.00
N MET A 51 14.32 0.36 6.78
CA MET A 51 15.30 0.18 7.83
C MET A 51 15.80 1.54 8.32
N GLU A 52 15.95 1.68 9.64
CA GLU A 52 16.59 2.86 10.23
C GLU A 52 18.08 2.78 9.96
N GLU A 53 18.59 3.73 9.16
CA GLU A 53 20.01 3.85 8.85
C GLU A 53 20.55 5.19 9.42
N PRO A 54 21.78 5.23 9.95
CA PRO A 54 22.39 6.48 10.37
C PRO A 54 22.49 7.46 9.19
N LEU A 55 21.98 8.67 9.38
CA LEU A 55 22.11 9.75 8.40
C LEU A 55 23.32 10.63 8.77
N ILE A 56 24.11 11.00 7.76
CA ILE A 56 25.13 12.05 7.94
C ILE A 56 24.41 13.37 8.21
N ASP A 57 24.98 14.26 9.03
CA ASP A 57 24.30 15.48 9.47
C ASP A 57 23.88 16.41 8.32
N SER A 58 24.69 16.51 7.27
CA SER A 58 24.32 17.29 6.07
C SER A 58 23.09 16.73 5.35
N VAL A 59 22.99 15.41 5.22
CA VAL A 59 21.83 14.73 4.62
C VAL A 59 20.62 14.91 5.53
N ARG A 60 20.77 14.72 6.82
CA ARG A 60 19.69 14.95 7.80
C ARG A 60 19.14 16.36 7.70
N THR A 61 20.01 17.38 7.67
CA THR A 61 19.61 18.79 7.55
C THR A 61 18.84 19.05 6.24
N ALA A 62 19.34 18.54 5.12
CA ALA A 62 18.65 18.69 3.82
C ALA A 62 17.27 18.04 3.82
N LEU A 63 17.15 16.81 4.33
CA LEU A 63 15.86 16.11 4.42
C LEU A 63 14.90 16.80 5.39
N SER A 64 15.38 17.27 6.54
CA SER A 64 14.58 18.02 7.52
C SER A 64 14.04 19.32 6.92
N SER A 65 14.85 20.06 6.19
CA SER A 65 14.42 21.28 5.49
C SER A 65 13.34 20.96 4.42
N ALA A 66 13.53 19.87 3.66
CA ALA A 66 12.57 19.44 2.67
C ALA A 66 11.21 19.02 3.28
N VAL A 67 11.22 18.43 4.47
CA VAL A 67 9.99 18.04 5.20
C VAL A 67 9.34 19.24 5.88
N ALA A 68 10.11 20.17 6.44
CA ALA A 68 9.60 21.33 7.18
C ALA A 68 8.85 22.34 6.30
N ASN A 69 9.14 22.41 5.00
CA ASN A 69 8.45 23.30 4.09
C ASN A 69 6.96 22.92 3.97
N GLN A 70 6.09 23.75 4.58
CA GLN A 70 4.65 23.49 4.68
C GLN A 70 3.82 24.28 3.65
N ALA A 71 4.39 24.65 2.52
CA ALA A 71 3.61 25.30 1.47
C ALA A 71 2.38 24.45 1.10
N PRO A 72 1.20 25.07 0.91
CA PRO A 72 0.01 24.34 0.51
C PRO A 72 0.23 23.69 -0.86
N PRO A 73 -0.42 22.53 -1.13
CA PRO A 73 -0.25 21.81 -2.38
C PRO A 73 -0.99 22.49 -3.54
N VAL A 74 -0.58 23.71 -3.87
CA VAL A 74 -1.10 24.44 -5.03
C VAL A 74 -0.13 24.24 -6.18
N PRO A 75 -0.49 23.53 -7.25
CA PRO A 75 0.34 23.43 -8.42
C PRO A 75 0.47 24.78 -9.12
N GLU A 76 1.70 25.23 -9.34
CA GLU A 76 2.01 26.41 -10.13
C GLU A 76 2.36 26.00 -11.55
N PHE A 77 1.92 26.78 -12.54
CA PHE A 77 2.12 26.50 -13.96
C PHE A 77 2.66 27.76 -14.64
N ASN A 78 3.73 27.59 -15.41
CA ASN A 78 4.39 28.66 -16.13
C ASN A 78 3.62 29.07 -17.40
N ASP A 79 2.75 28.20 -17.91
CA ASP A 79 2.00 28.39 -19.14
C ASP A 79 0.63 27.67 -19.11
N THR A 80 -0.24 28.07 -20.05
CA THR A 80 -1.60 27.52 -20.17
C THR A 80 -1.60 26.05 -20.58
N GLU A 81 -0.64 25.62 -21.40
CA GLU A 81 -0.57 24.23 -21.88
C GLU A 81 -0.27 23.27 -20.71
N SER A 82 0.75 23.57 -19.91
CA SER A 82 1.08 22.81 -18.69
C SER A 82 -0.11 22.70 -17.74
N ARG A 83 -0.86 23.82 -17.60
CA ARG A 83 -2.08 23.82 -16.79
C ARG A 83 -3.17 22.91 -17.37
N LEU A 84 -3.37 22.92 -18.68
CA LEU A 84 -4.36 22.06 -19.33
C LEU A 84 -3.97 20.59 -19.23
N ILE A 85 -2.70 20.24 -19.43
CA ILE A 85 -2.18 18.89 -19.23
C ILE A 85 -2.46 18.39 -17.80
N TYR A 86 -2.18 19.25 -16.81
CA TYR A 86 -2.48 18.92 -15.42
C TYR A 86 -3.98 18.70 -15.17
N LEU A 87 -4.85 19.54 -15.70
CA LEU A 87 -6.31 19.40 -15.51
C LEU A 87 -6.85 18.12 -16.17
N ARG A 88 -6.35 17.78 -17.36
CA ARG A 88 -6.68 16.50 -18.02
C ARG A 88 -6.18 15.30 -17.22
N TRP A 89 -4.94 15.37 -16.73
CA TRP A 89 -4.39 14.37 -15.83
C TRP A 89 -5.24 14.20 -14.57
N LEU A 90 -5.61 15.30 -13.93
CA LEU A 90 -6.44 15.31 -12.70
C LEU A 90 -7.80 14.62 -12.95
N GLY A 91 -8.45 14.92 -14.07
CA GLY A 91 -9.70 14.28 -14.49
C GLY A 91 -9.52 12.78 -14.68
N ALA A 92 -8.56 12.38 -15.51
CA ALA A 92 -8.29 10.96 -15.81
C ALA A 92 -7.93 10.14 -14.55
N MET A 93 -7.09 10.69 -13.68
CA MET A 93 -6.71 10.02 -12.43
C MET A 93 -7.87 9.98 -11.43
N SER A 94 -8.69 11.02 -11.40
CA SER A 94 -9.90 11.04 -10.58
C SER A 94 -10.87 9.92 -10.97
N ASP A 95 -11.08 9.69 -12.24
CA ASP A 95 -11.96 8.61 -12.70
C ASP A 95 -11.42 7.23 -12.32
N ARG A 96 -10.10 7.01 -12.48
CA ARG A 96 -9.45 5.76 -12.08
C ARG A 96 -9.54 5.50 -10.57
N LEU A 97 -9.47 6.56 -9.75
CA LEU A 97 -9.52 6.47 -8.28
C LEU A 97 -10.94 6.43 -7.69
N LYS A 98 -11.99 6.66 -8.47
CA LYS A 98 -13.37 6.81 -7.99
C LYS A 98 -13.83 5.66 -7.08
N LYS A 99 -13.42 4.43 -7.38
CA LYS A 99 -13.76 3.26 -6.56
C LYS A 99 -12.95 3.18 -5.25
N LYS A 100 -11.76 3.77 -5.19
CA LYS A 100 -10.85 3.73 -4.01
C LYS A 100 -11.08 4.93 -3.10
N LEU A 101 -11.30 6.10 -3.67
CA LEU A 101 -11.59 7.35 -3.02
C LEU A 101 -12.90 7.91 -3.59
N PRO A 102 -14.07 7.45 -3.13
CA PRO A 102 -15.36 7.80 -3.74
C PRO A 102 -15.72 9.28 -3.58
N GLU A 103 -15.26 9.92 -2.50
CA GLU A 103 -15.55 11.31 -2.20
C GLU A 103 -14.70 12.25 -3.07
N TRP A 104 -15.37 13.09 -3.88
CA TRP A 104 -14.71 13.96 -4.86
C TRP A 104 -13.70 14.91 -4.22
N GLN A 105 -14.08 15.57 -3.13
CA GLN A 105 -13.20 16.55 -2.48
C GLN A 105 -11.90 15.91 -1.98
N ILE A 106 -12.01 14.76 -1.29
CA ILE A 106 -10.86 14.00 -0.81
C ILE A 106 -9.99 13.52 -1.98
N ARG A 107 -10.61 13.02 -3.05
CA ARG A 107 -9.91 12.55 -4.24
C ARG A 107 -9.16 13.67 -4.95
N LYS A 108 -9.79 14.85 -5.09
CA LYS A 108 -9.17 16.03 -5.66
C LYS A 108 -7.97 16.50 -4.83
N GLU A 109 -8.15 16.66 -3.52
CA GLU A 109 -7.09 17.04 -2.59
C GLU A 109 -5.92 16.05 -2.63
N PHE A 110 -6.22 14.76 -2.62
CA PHE A 110 -5.22 13.71 -2.71
C PHE A 110 -4.38 13.82 -4.00
N LEU A 111 -5.02 13.93 -5.16
CA LEU A 111 -4.33 14.05 -6.45
C LEU A 111 -3.52 15.33 -6.56
N GLN A 112 -4.04 16.44 -6.09
CA GLN A 112 -3.32 17.71 -6.03
C GLN A 112 -2.07 17.60 -5.16
N THR A 113 -2.20 16.96 -3.99
CA THR A 113 -1.09 16.77 -3.06
C THR A 113 -0.03 15.82 -3.65
N VAL A 114 -0.44 14.70 -4.25
CA VAL A 114 0.48 13.78 -4.93
C VAL A 114 1.25 14.48 -6.05
N TRP A 115 0.55 15.21 -6.91
CA TRP A 115 1.21 15.97 -7.98
C TRP A 115 2.24 16.94 -7.43
N TYR A 116 1.82 17.76 -6.46
CA TYR A 116 2.68 18.77 -5.85
C TYR A 116 3.93 18.16 -5.19
N GLU A 117 3.76 17.17 -4.32
CA GLU A 117 4.88 16.58 -3.58
C GLU A 117 5.80 15.76 -4.48
N ALA A 118 5.28 15.07 -5.48
CA ALA A 118 6.09 14.37 -6.47
C ALA A 118 6.95 15.36 -7.29
N LYS A 119 6.34 16.40 -7.85
CA LYS A 119 7.07 17.43 -8.63
C LYS A 119 8.10 18.15 -7.77
N ARG A 120 7.76 18.53 -6.56
CA ARG A 120 8.66 19.18 -5.61
C ARG A 120 9.90 18.32 -5.28
N ALA A 121 9.71 17.00 -5.19
CA ALA A 121 10.80 16.03 -4.95
C ALA A 121 11.52 15.60 -6.25
N GLY A 122 11.16 16.13 -7.41
CA GLY A 122 11.73 15.72 -8.69
C GLY A 122 11.43 14.25 -9.05
N LEU A 123 10.23 13.76 -8.66
CA LEU A 123 9.79 12.39 -8.90
C LEU A 123 8.71 12.31 -9.97
N ASP A 124 8.66 11.19 -10.67
CA ASP A 124 7.56 10.89 -11.58
C ASP A 124 6.27 10.62 -10.77
N VAL A 125 5.22 11.37 -11.12
CA VAL A 125 3.90 11.23 -10.51
C VAL A 125 3.32 9.83 -10.70
N THR A 126 3.58 9.22 -11.85
CA THR A 126 3.15 7.86 -12.20
C THR A 126 3.79 6.84 -11.26
N LEU A 127 5.09 7.00 -10.98
CA LEU A 127 5.81 6.16 -10.02
C LEU A 127 5.22 6.28 -8.61
N ILE A 128 4.93 7.51 -8.16
CA ILE A 128 4.34 7.75 -6.82
C ILE A 128 2.95 7.12 -6.72
N MET A 129 2.12 7.23 -7.74
CA MET A 129 0.80 6.59 -7.76
C MET A 129 0.90 5.06 -7.68
N GLY A 130 1.84 4.45 -8.42
CA GLY A 130 2.12 3.02 -8.37
C GLY A 130 2.61 2.57 -6.99
N LEU A 131 3.52 3.34 -6.37
CA LEU A 131 4.01 3.09 -5.03
C LEU A 131 2.88 3.13 -4.01
N ILE A 132 2.04 4.17 -4.01
CA ILE A 132 0.89 4.28 -3.09
C ILE A 132 -0.09 3.12 -3.27
N GLN A 133 -0.30 2.68 -4.53
CA GLN A 133 -1.14 1.51 -4.79
C GLN A 133 -0.59 0.25 -4.10
N VAL A 134 0.70 0.01 -4.16
CA VAL A 134 1.35 -1.16 -3.55
C VAL A 134 1.37 -1.04 -2.03
N GLU A 135 1.72 0.14 -1.50
CA GLU A 135 1.89 0.37 -0.06
C GLU A 135 0.59 0.30 0.73
N SER A 136 -0.43 0.99 0.27
CA SER A 136 -1.66 1.15 1.05
C SER A 136 -2.94 0.86 0.28
N ASN A 137 -2.84 0.68 -1.05
CA ASN A 137 -4.00 0.68 -1.93
C ASN A 137 -4.89 1.91 -1.71
N PHE A 138 -4.25 3.09 -1.56
CA PHE A 138 -4.88 4.40 -1.32
C PHE A 138 -5.62 4.54 0.02
N ARG A 139 -5.26 3.75 1.03
CA ARG A 139 -5.88 3.83 2.37
C ARG A 139 -5.12 4.80 3.26
N LYS A 140 -5.77 5.90 3.64
CA LYS A 140 -5.22 6.96 4.49
C LYS A 140 -4.71 6.44 5.85
N PHE A 141 -5.43 5.53 6.46
CA PHE A 141 -5.15 5.00 7.81
C PHE A 141 -4.55 3.60 7.78
N ALA A 142 -3.86 3.24 6.69
CA ALA A 142 -3.16 1.97 6.62
C ALA A 142 -2.05 1.90 7.67
N VAL A 143 -1.96 0.76 8.36
CA VAL A 143 -0.86 0.44 9.29
C VAL A 143 -0.38 -0.96 8.95
N SER A 144 0.92 -1.12 8.75
CA SER A 144 1.52 -2.43 8.52
C SER A 144 1.82 -3.16 9.84
N PRO A 145 2.07 -4.48 9.81
CA PRO A 145 2.49 -5.23 11.00
C PRO A 145 3.76 -4.68 11.68
N VAL A 146 4.64 -4.01 10.92
CA VAL A 146 5.85 -3.38 11.43
C VAL A 146 5.66 -1.91 11.81
N GLY A 147 4.44 -1.39 11.74
CA GLY A 147 4.07 -0.04 12.18
C GLY A 147 4.23 1.06 11.15
N ALA A 148 4.47 0.75 9.87
CA ALA A 148 4.47 1.74 8.80
C ALA A 148 3.07 2.35 8.63
N ARG A 149 2.96 3.65 8.28
CA ARG A 149 1.71 4.42 8.37
C ARG A 149 1.35 5.16 7.10
N GLY A 150 0.06 5.21 6.82
CA GLY A 150 -0.56 6.09 5.84
C GLY A 150 -0.37 5.64 4.39
N TYR A 151 -0.64 6.56 3.47
CA TYR A 151 -0.66 6.31 2.03
C TYR A 151 0.64 5.68 1.49
N MET A 152 1.79 6.21 1.91
CA MET A 152 3.12 5.77 1.44
C MET A 152 3.83 4.88 2.47
N GLN A 153 3.13 4.39 3.51
CA GLN A 153 3.66 3.48 4.52
C GLN A 153 5.00 3.94 5.10
N VAL A 154 5.03 5.18 5.57
CA VAL A 154 6.23 5.77 6.18
C VAL A 154 6.43 5.20 7.58
N MET A 155 7.68 4.78 7.89
CA MET A 155 8.03 4.28 9.21
C MET A 155 8.13 5.41 10.23
N PRO A 156 7.62 5.22 11.48
CA PRO A 156 7.63 6.26 12.54
C PRO A 156 8.99 6.82 12.88
N PHE A 157 10.08 6.06 12.76
CA PHE A 157 11.41 6.56 13.04
C PHE A 157 11.80 7.76 12.17
N TRP A 158 11.26 7.87 10.95
CA TRP A 158 11.54 9.01 10.09
C TRP A 158 11.06 10.32 10.68
N THR A 159 9.95 10.33 11.45
CA THR A 159 9.51 11.58 12.10
C THR A 159 10.51 12.07 13.14
N ARG A 160 11.23 11.16 13.82
CA ARG A 160 12.32 11.50 14.75
C ARG A 160 13.60 11.89 14.01
N ALA A 161 13.91 11.20 12.90
CA ALA A 161 15.14 11.41 12.16
C ALA A 161 15.19 12.76 11.43
N ILE A 162 14.06 13.17 10.79
CA ILE A 162 13.99 14.33 9.89
C ILE A 162 12.77 15.24 10.12
N GLY A 163 11.92 14.96 11.09
CA GLY A 163 10.74 15.73 11.44
C GLY A 163 10.72 16.23 12.88
N ASP A 164 9.52 16.41 13.40
CA ASP A 164 9.26 16.89 14.77
C ASP A 164 9.05 15.76 15.80
N GLY A 165 9.18 14.52 15.39
CA GLY A 165 9.00 13.33 16.23
C GLY A 165 7.56 12.85 16.36
N ASP A 166 6.56 13.62 15.91
CA ASP A 166 5.16 13.23 16.01
C ASP A 166 4.75 12.27 14.90
N SER A 167 4.75 11.00 15.22
CA SER A 167 4.38 9.94 14.29
C SER A 167 2.86 9.83 14.02
N ALA A 168 2.00 10.51 14.78
CA ALA A 168 0.57 10.59 14.49
C ALA A 168 0.31 11.44 13.24
N LYS A 169 1.17 12.42 12.97
CA LYS A 169 1.12 13.25 11.76
C LYS A 169 1.29 12.47 10.46
N LEU A 170 1.82 11.25 10.49
CA LEU A 170 1.88 10.37 9.32
C LEU A 170 0.50 9.92 8.81
N PHE A 171 -0.55 10.17 9.54
CA PHE A 171 -1.94 10.01 9.04
C PHE A 171 -2.51 11.27 8.39
N HIS A 172 -1.82 12.40 8.44
CA HIS A 172 -2.18 13.57 7.64
C HIS A 172 -1.69 13.36 6.21
N MET A 173 -2.59 13.59 5.26
CA MET A 173 -2.35 13.32 3.84
C MET A 173 -1.08 14.03 3.34
N GLN A 174 -1.02 15.34 3.50
CA GLN A 174 0.12 16.12 3.02
C GLN A 174 1.44 15.72 3.69
N THR A 175 1.43 15.54 5.01
CA THR A 175 2.61 15.11 5.76
C THR A 175 3.12 13.76 5.27
N ASN A 176 2.22 12.77 5.13
CA ASN A 176 2.58 11.43 4.68
C ASN A 176 3.20 11.42 3.28
N LEU A 177 2.54 12.09 2.32
CA LEU A 177 3.01 12.16 0.94
C LEU A 177 4.33 12.91 0.84
N ARG A 178 4.52 13.97 1.63
CA ARG A 178 5.77 14.72 1.70
C ARG A 178 6.93 13.86 2.21
N PHE A 179 6.74 13.22 3.37
CA PHE A 179 7.75 12.31 3.91
C PHE A 179 8.09 11.20 2.93
N GLY A 180 7.08 10.53 2.38
CA GLY A 180 7.28 9.44 1.43
C GLY A 180 8.06 9.87 0.18
N CYS A 181 7.72 11.00 -0.42
CA CYS A 181 8.43 11.54 -1.59
C CYS A 181 9.88 11.93 -1.26
N VAL A 182 10.11 12.61 -0.13
CA VAL A 182 11.45 13.02 0.32
C VAL A 182 12.33 11.79 0.58
N ILE A 183 11.80 10.78 1.27
CA ILE A 183 12.51 9.53 1.56
C ILE A 183 12.82 8.75 0.28
N LEU A 184 11.85 8.63 -0.63
CA LEU A 184 12.08 7.95 -1.90
C LEU A 184 13.14 8.66 -2.72
N ARG A 185 13.09 10.00 -2.81
CA ARG A 185 14.13 10.80 -3.50
C ARG A 185 15.51 10.54 -2.90
N HIS A 186 15.63 10.57 -1.58
CA HIS A 186 16.87 10.25 -0.90
C HIS A 186 17.43 8.87 -1.29
N TYR A 187 16.59 7.84 -1.32
CA TYR A 187 17.05 6.50 -1.72
C TYR A 187 17.40 6.40 -3.20
N LEU A 188 16.66 7.07 -4.07
CA LEU A 188 17.00 7.12 -5.49
C LEU A 188 18.34 7.85 -5.71
N ASP A 189 18.62 8.93 -4.98
CA ASP A 189 19.91 9.63 -5.06
C ASP A 189 21.07 8.75 -4.57
N ARG A 190 20.89 8.00 -3.50
CA ARG A 190 21.87 7.01 -3.01
C ARG A 190 22.18 5.92 -4.05
N GLU A 191 21.19 5.53 -4.83
CA GLU A 191 21.32 4.50 -5.87
C GLU A 191 21.53 5.12 -7.27
N ARG A 192 21.97 6.38 -7.34
CA ARG A 192 22.33 7.10 -8.60
C ARG A 192 21.19 7.11 -9.62
N GLY A 193 19.96 7.18 -9.15
CA GLY A 193 18.74 7.19 -9.98
C GLY A 193 18.21 5.80 -10.36
N ASP A 194 18.87 4.71 -9.96
CA ASP A 194 18.36 3.36 -10.20
C ASP A 194 17.06 3.13 -9.41
N GLN A 195 15.96 3.04 -10.16
CA GLN A 195 14.63 2.88 -9.56
C GLN A 195 14.45 1.53 -8.87
N PHE A 196 15.02 0.47 -9.43
CA PHE A 196 14.87 -0.87 -8.89
C PHE A 196 15.50 -0.98 -7.50
N THR A 197 16.75 -0.54 -7.37
CA THR A 197 17.46 -0.58 -6.09
C THR A 197 16.97 0.49 -5.12
N GLY A 198 16.59 1.68 -5.59
CA GLY A 198 16.00 2.75 -4.79
C GLY A 198 14.65 2.35 -4.16
N LEU A 199 13.76 1.73 -4.94
CA LEU A 199 12.52 1.15 -4.44
C LEU A 199 12.78 0.01 -3.45
N GLY A 200 13.76 -0.84 -3.74
CA GLY A 200 14.18 -1.89 -2.81
C GLY A 200 14.65 -1.34 -1.46
N ARG A 201 15.40 -0.21 -1.45
CA ARG A 201 15.76 0.48 -0.18
C ARG A 201 14.55 1.05 0.52
N TYR A 202 13.65 1.70 -0.23
CA TYR A 202 12.42 2.25 0.33
C TYR A 202 11.62 1.21 1.10
N ASN A 203 11.53 0.00 0.59
CA ASN A 203 10.81 -1.11 1.24
C ASN A 203 11.68 -1.92 2.22
N GLY A 204 13.00 -1.67 2.34
CA GLY A 204 13.92 -2.50 3.11
C GLY A 204 14.25 -3.86 2.47
N SER A 205 14.01 -4.00 1.18
CA SER A 205 14.23 -5.24 0.41
C SER A 205 15.25 -5.06 -0.73
N ARG A 206 16.28 -4.22 -0.51
CA ARG A 206 17.28 -3.91 -1.51
C ARG A 206 17.83 -5.16 -2.19
N GLY A 207 17.86 -5.15 -3.53
CA GLY A 207 18.32 -6.27 -4.34
C GLY A 207 17.31 -7.40 -4.53
N LYS A 208 16.11 -7.32 -3.93
CA LYS A 208 15.02 -8.29 -4.12
C LYS A 208 13.99 -7.77 -5.12
N ALA A 209 13.64 -8.58 -6.11
CA ALA A 209 12.77 -8.19 -7.21
C ALA A 209 11.27 -8.00 -6.88
N PRO A 210 10.66 -8.72 -5.92
CA PRO A 210 9.19 -8.69 -5.77
C PRO A 210 8.60 -7.30 -5.60
N TYR A 211 9.14 -6.49 -4.69
CA TYR A 211 8.60 -5.17 -4.40
C TYR A 211 8.85 -4.14 -5.53
N PRO A 212 10.09 -3.95 -6.01
CA PRO A 212 10.32 -3.03 -7.13
C PRO A 212 9.47 -3.38 -8.36
N ASN A 213 9.37 -4.67 -8.71
CA ASN A 213 8.56 -5.11 -9.83
C ASN A 213 7.07 -4.85 -9.62
N ALA A 214 6.57 -5.03 -8.39
CA ALA A 214 5.18 -4.71 -8.07
C ALA A 214 4.89 -3.22 -8.24
N VAL A 215 5.77 -2.33 -7.74
CA VAL A 215 5.61 -0.88 -7.89
C VAL A 215 5.68 -0.46 -9.36
N MET A 216 6.71 -0.90 -10.10
CA MET A 216 6.84 -0.58 -11.52
C MET A 216 5.68 -1.15 -12.35
N GLY A 217 5.20 -2.33 -12.01
CA GLY A 217 4.00 -2.90 -12.63
C GLY A 217 2.74 -2.08 -12.34
N ALA A 218 2.55 -1.68 -11.08
CA ALA A 218 1.42 -0.86 -10.67
C ALA A 218 1.46 0.54 -11.30
N SER A 219 2.64 1.12 -11.52
CA SER A 219 2.81 2.44 -12.13
C SER A 219 2.19 2.51 -13.52
N ARG A 220 2.24 1.43 -14.30
CA ARG A 220 1.62 1.38 -15.63
C ARG A 220 0.11 1.66 -15.61
N ASN A 221 -0.58 1.35 -14.52
CA ASN A 221 -2.00 1.66 -14.36
C ASN A 221 -2.28 3.17 -14.26
N TRP A 222 -1.24 3.96 -14.02
CA TRP A 222 -1.31 5.40 -13.78
C TRP A 222 -0.66 6.23 -14.89
N GLU A 223 -0.18 5.58 -15.95
CA GLU A 223 0.33 6.25 -17.13
C GLU A 223 -0.74 7.16 -17.74
N PHE A 224 -0.34 8.37 -18.09
CA PHE A 224 -1.18 9.38 -18.72
C PHE A 224 -0.52 9.88 -20.00
N ASN A 225 -1.20 9.69 -21.11
CA ASN A 225 -0.75 10.23 -22.38
C ASN A 225 -1.53 11.53 -22.67
N SER A 226 -0.84 12.65 -22.60
CA SER A 226 -1.42 13.97 -22.84
C SER A 226 -1.86 14.20 -24.30
N ALA A 227 -1.37 13.37 -25.23
CA ALA A 227 -1.70 13.48 -26.67
C ALA A 227 -3.03 12.79 -27.05
N LEU A 228 -3.62 11.99 -26.15
CA LEU A 228 -4.84 11.20 -26.41
C LEU A 228 -6.10 11.75 -25.70
N GLY A 229 -6.03 12.97 -25.13
CA GLY A 229 -7.13 13.62 -24.41
C GLY A 229 -7.64 14.87 -25.08
#